data_fa19e2901d9c85cce00efdedef007a37
#
_entry.id   fa19e2901d9c85cce00efdedef007a37
#
_cell.length_a   1.000
_cell.length_b   1.000
_cell.length_c   1.000
_cell.angle_alpha   90.00
_cell.angle_beta   90.00
_cell.angle_gamma   90.00
#
_symmetry.space_group_name_H-M   'P 1'
#
loop_
_entity.id
_entity.type
_entity.pdbx_description
1 polymer ?
#
loop_
_entity_poly.entity_id
_entity_poly.type
_entity_poly.pdbx_seq_one_letter_code
_entity_poly.pdbx_strand_id
1 'polypeptide(L)'
;ENGYTYRTRDQKTYRFDKEGKCLETESLMGSCITFAYEEEAPFRLVKVQKETGEFFAFFYDTEGMLERVEDHTGRCVAYRYQGELLKEATLPDGTAFRYGYTPQGKLEQVENPRGIVTVENFFDEENRTTLQKFPDGTQMSYVYDEEKKTVELTERNGSRVVYVHDDKYRDIKHIHSNGEERFAYNQNNQ
;
A
#
# COMPACT_ATOMS: atom_id res chain seq x y z
N GLU A 1 5.57 -0.98 32.45
CA GLU A 1 4.80 -2.15 32.93
C GLU A 1 3.27 -2.01 32.81
N ASN A 2 2.68 -1.04 32.17
CA ASN A 2 1.24 -0.94 31.95
C ASN A 2 0.96 -0.57 30.49
N GLY A 3 1.09 -1.54 29.58
CA GLY A 3 0.67 -1.44 28.19
C GLY A 3 -0.74 -1.97 27.98
N TYR A 4 -1.11 -2.16 26.72
CA TYR A 4 -2.44 -2.63 26.33
C TYR A 4 -2.34 -4.01 25.69
N THR A 5 -3.40 -4.82 25.85
CA THR A 5 -3.55 -6.09 25.15
C THR A 5 -4.84 -6.08 24.36
N TYR A 6 -4.74 -6.41 23.07
CA TYR A 6 -5.88 -6.59 22.18
C TYR A 6 -5.95 -8.03 21.70
N ARG A 7 -7.11 -8.65 21.80
CA ARG A 7 -7.35 -10.00 21.30
C ARG A 7 -8.44 -10.01 20.25
N THR A 8 -8.13 -10.59 19.10
CA THR A 8 -9.08 -10.73 17.99
C THR A 8 -10.03 -11.91 18.19
N ARG A 9 -11.09 -11.99 17.35
CA ARG A 9 -12.03 -13.13 17.39
C ARG A 9 -11.37 -14.47 17.01
N ASP A 10 -10.36 -14.44 16.12
CA ASP A 10 -9.53 -15.58 15.75
C ASP A 10 -8.41 -15.89 16.74
N GLN A 11 -8.52 -15.34 17.97
CA GLN A 11 -7.65 -15.60 19.10
C GLN A 11 -6.19 -15.14 18.95
N LYS A 12 -5.89 -14.24 18.00
CA LYS A 12 -4.61 -13.54 17.96
C LYS A 12 -4.53 -12.52 19.08
N THR A 13 -3.40 -12.48 19.78
CA THR A 13 -3.11 -11.51 20.85
C THR A 13 -2.06 -10.53 20.38
N TYR A 14 -2.29 -9.24 20.59
CA TYR A 14 -1.36 -8.14 20.33
C TYR A 14 -1.06 -7.46 21.67
N ARG A 15 0.23 -7.25 21.97
CA ARG A 15 0.69 -6.53 23.17
C ARG A 15 1.34 -5.23 22.77
N PHE A 16 0.92 -4.16 23.40
CA PHE A 16 1.37 -2.79 23.12
C PHE A 16 2.00 -2.18 24.36
N ASP A 17 2.93 -1.27 24.20
CA ASP A 17 3.37 -0.40 25.28
C ASP A 17 2.30 0.67 25.61
N LYS A 18 2.61 1.54 26.57
CA LYS A 18 1.70 2.61 27.00
C LYS A 18 1.54 3.73 25.96
N GLU A 19 2.47 3.86 25.03
CA GLU A 19 2.45 4.77 23.87
C GLU A 19 1.68 4.19 22.67
N GLY A 20 1.26 2.91 22.74
CA GLY A 20 0.50 2.24 21.68
C GLY A 20 1.38 1.57 20.61
N LYS A 21 2.70 1.41 20.81
CA LYS A 21 3.56 0.65 19.92
C LYS A 21 3.33 -0.85 20.17
N CYS A 22 3.14 -1.62 19.10
CA CYS A 22 3.02 -3.07 19.17
C CYS A 22 4.38 -3.69 19.51
N LEU A 23 4.50 -4.35 20.64
CA LEU A 23 5.74 -5.00 21.07
C LEU A 23 5.77 -6.48 20.66
N GLU A 24 4.60 -7.12 20.61
CA GLU A 24 4.51 -8.55 20.38
C GLU A 24 3.16 -8.94 19.80
N THR A 25 3.16 -9.97 18.94
CA THR A 25 1.94 -10.65 18.53
C THR A 25 2.09 -12.15 18.79
N GLU A 26 1.00 -12.78 19.26
CA GLU A 26 0.95 -14.21 19.54
C GLU A 26 -0.25 -14.83 18.80
N SER A 27 -0.02 -15.91 18.06
CA SER A 27 -1.07 -16.68 17.40
C SER A 27 -1.78 -17.61 18.37
N LEU A 28 -2.93 -18.17 17.95
CA LEU A 28 -3.65 -19.21 18.72
C LEU A 28 -2.76 -20.43 19.06
N MET A 29 -1.79 -20.74 18.19
CA MET A 29 -0.87 -21.87 18.37
C MET A 29 0.38 -21.51 19.19
N GLY A 30 0.43 -20.32 19.79
CA GLY A 30 1.55 -19.84 20.61
C GLY A 30 2.75 -19.32 19.81
N SER A 31 2.68 -19.23 18.48
CA SER A 31 3.76 -18.62 17.69
C SER A 31 3.84 -17.13 17.98
N CYS A 32 5.01 -16.68 18.41
CA CYS A 32 5.26 -15.33 18.85
C CYS A 32 6.13 -14.56 17.83
N ILE A 33 5.78 -13.28 17.59
CA ILE A 33 6.57 -12.32 16.82
C ILE A 33 6.77 -11.08 17.69
N THR A 34 8.02 -10.66 17.85
CA THR A 34 8.40 -9.46 18.60
C THR A 34 8.80 -8.33 17.66
N PHE A 35 8.59 -7.11 18.13
CA PHE A 35 8.90 -5.87 17.41
C PHE A 35 9.83 -5.02 18.25
N ALA A 36 10.97 -4.62 17.71
CA ALA A 36 11.90 -3.71 18.36
C ALA A 36 11.93 -2.37 17.60
N TYR A 37 12.05 -1.30 18.38
CA TYR A 37 12.03 0.08 17.89
C TYR A 37 13.31 0.80 18.33
N GLU A 38 13.62 1.93 17.68
CA GLU A 38 14.67 2.85 18.15
C GLU A 38 14.38 3.29 19.59
N GLU A 39 15.43 3.53 20.37
CA GLU A 39 15.31 3.99 21.76
C GLU A 39 14.87 5.45 21.83
N GLU A 40 15.23 6.26 20.83
CA GLU A 40 14.91 7.69 20.72
C GLU A 40 13.88 7.96 19.61
N ALA A 41 13.20 9.11 19.72
CA ALA A 41 12.29 9.57 18.66
C ALA A 41 13.02 9.72 17.32
N PRO A 42 12.37 9.33 16.20
CA PRO A 42 10.94 9.04 16.03
C PRO A 42 10.50 7.59 16.37
N PHE A 43 11.31 6.79 17.04
CA PHE A 43 10.97 5.42 17.47
C PHE A 43 10.60 4.49 16.29
N ARG A 44 11.37 4.52 15.21
CA ARG A 44 11.14 3.70 14.04
C ARG A 44 11.34 2.21 14.34
N LEU A 45 10.60 1.36 13.64
CA LEU A 45 10.75 -0.09 13.75
C LEU A 45 12.12 -0.51 13.21
N VAL A 46 12.96 -1.14 14.05
CA VAL A 46 14.29 -1.60 13.63
C VAL A 46 14.39 -3.11 13.46
N LYS A 47 13.48 -3.88 14.08
CA LYS A 47 13.51 -5.34 13.93
C LYS A 47 12.15 -5.97 14.16
N VAL A 48 11.84 -6.98 13.37
CA VAL A 48 10.73 -7.92 13.58
C VAL A 48 11.33 -9.32 13.67
N GLN A 49 11.05 -10.06 14.72
CA GLN A 49 11.69 -11.36 14.96
C GLN A 49 10.67 -12.39 15.43
N LYS A 50 10.76 -13.60 14.88
CA LYS A 50 10.05 -14.77 15.40
C LYS A 50 10.82 -15.39 16.57
N GLU A 51 10.09 -16.11 17.42
CA GLU A 51 10.67 -16.91 18.51
C GLU A 51 11.71 -17.93 18.01
N THR A 52 11.54 -18.46 16.81
CA THR A 52 12.44 -19.40 16.15
C THR A 52 13.76 -18.79 15.67
N GLY A 53 13.90 -17.46 15.77
CA GLY A 53 15.13 -16.73 15.47
C GLY A 53 15.17 -16.02 14.12
N GLU A 54 14.25 -16.33 13.18
CA GLU A 54 14.17 -15.59 11.91
C GLU A 54 13.76 -14.15 12.16
N PHE A 55 14.40 -13.23 11.45
CA PHE A 55 14.10 -11.81 11.60
C PHE A 55 14.19 -11.04 10.29
N PHE A 56 13.58 -9.84 10.31
CA PHE A 56 13.86 -8.73 9.42
C PHE A 56 14.41 -7.56 10.24
N ALA A 57 15.53 -6.97 9.76
CA ALA A 57 16.11 -5.73 10.27
C ALA A 57 15.84 -4.60 9.29
N PHE A 58 15.51 -3.42 9.82
CA PHE A 58 15.15 -2.22 9.07
C PHE A 58 16.20 -1.15 9.31
N PHE A 59 16.71 -0.57 8.24
CA PHE A 59 17.75 0.46 8.29
C PHE A 59 17.24 1.72 7.60
N TYR A 60 17.55 2.86 8.17
CA TYR A 60 17.09 4.16 7.71
C TYR A 60 18.28 5.04 7.37
N ASP A 61 18.12 5.90 6.38
CA ASP A 61 19.10 6.91 6.03
C ASP A 61 19.08 8.11 7.01
N THR A 62 19.95 9.09 6.76
CA THR A 62 20.07 10.30 7.59
C THR A 62 18.85 11.21 7.52
N GLU A 63 18.00 11.06 6.48
CA GLU A 63 16.76 11.81 6.31
C GLU A 63 15.57 11.05 6.95
N GLY A 64 15.81 9.82 7.43
CA GLY A 64 14.80 8.98 8.08
C GLY A 64 13.99 8.11 7.13
N MET A 65 14.37 8.04 5.86
CA MET A 65 13.73 7.17 4.88
C MET A 65 14.26 5.74 5.04
N LEU A 66 13.40 4.73 4.79
CA LEU A 66 13.80 3.33 4.84
C LEU A 66 14.80 3.03 3.72
N GLU A 67 16.08 2.85 4.07
CA GLU A 67 17.16 2.57 3.13
C GLU A 67 17.22 1.11 2.68
N ARG A 68 17.05 0.17 3.63
CA ARG A 68 17.06 -1.25 3.32
C ARG A 68 16.37 -2.09 4.39
N VAL A 69 15.93 -3.28 3.98
CA VAL A 69 15.46 -4.35 4.86
C VAL A 69 16.31 -5.58 4.62
N GLU A 70 16.84 -6.19 5.67
CA GLU A 70 17.68 -7.37 5.64
C GLU A 70 17.06 -8.50 6.44
N ASP A 71 17.08 -9.74 5.90
CA ASP A 71 16.61 -10.90 6.63
C ASP A 71 17.78 -11.61 7.39
N HIS A 72 17.43 -12.56 8.25
CA HIS A 72 18.38 -13.35 9.07
C HIS A 72 19.41 -14.15 8.25
N THR A 73 19.23 -14.27 6.93
CA THR A 73 20.18 -14.96 6.02
C THR A 73 21.11 -13.98 5.31
N GLY A 74 20.94 -12.68 5.52
CA GLY A 74 21.71 -11.62 4.86
C GLY A 74 21.17 -11.20 3.49
N ARG A 75 19.97 -11.69 3.08
CA ARG A 75 19.32 -11.18 1.87
C ARG A 75 18.77 -9.81 2.14
N CYS A 76 18.98 -8.89 1.20
CA CYS A 76 18.67 -7.49 1.37
C CYS A 76 17.78 -6.97 0.23
N VAL A 77 16.77 -6.19 0.56
CA VAL A 77 16.07 -5.29 -0.36
C VAL A 77 16.48 -3.86 -0.01
N ALA A 78 17.00 -3.13 -0.99
CA ALA A 78 17.45 -1.75 -0.81
C ALA A 78 16.53 -0.79 -1.57
N TYR A 79 16.33 0.41 -1.02
CA TYR A 79 15.46 1.44 -1.55
C TYR A 79 16.25 2.70 -1.84
N ARG A 80 15.98 3.34 -2.96
CA ARG A 80 16.59 4.60 -3.33
C ARG A 80 15.51 5.64 -3.64
N TYR A 81 15.68 6.83 -3.08
CA TYR A 81 14.73 7.92 -3.19
C TYR A 81 15.32 9.12 -3.95
N GLN A 82 14.44 9.97 -4.41
CA GLN A 82 14.74 11.32 -4.86
C GLN A 82 13.78 12.28 -4.11
N GLY A 83 14.30 12.97 -3.10
CA GLY A 83 13.44 13.56 -2.08
C GLY A 83 12.61 12.47 -1.40
N GLU A 84 11.31 12.66 -1.26
CA GLU A 84 10.40 11.68 -0.65
C GLU A 84 9.89 10.61 -1.64
N LEU A 85 10.27 10.66 -2.92
CA LEU A 85 9.77 9.75 -3.95
C LEU A 85 10.68 8.54 -4.11
N LEU A 86 10.15 7.34 -3.91
CA LEU A 86 10.86 6.08 -4.13
C LEU A 86 11.16 5.91 -5.63
N LYS A 87 12.43 5.88 -6.00
CA LYS A 87 12.88 5.72 -7.40
C LYS A 87 13.22 4.29 -7.77
N GLU A 88 13.74 3.54 -6.81
CA GLU A 88 14.19 2.18 -7.09
C GLU A 88 14.08 1.29 -5.84
N ALA A 89 13.67 0.03 -6.05
CA ALA A 89 13.73 -1.02 -5.05
C ALA A 89 14.56 -2.17 -5.62
N THR A 90 15.78 -2.34 -5.11
CA THR A 90 16.73 -3.38 -5.54
C THR A 90 16.48 -4.65 -4.74
N LEU A 91 16.26 -5.77 -5.43
CA LEU A 91 15.99 -7.08 -4.87
C LEU A 91 17.30 -7.80 -4.46
N PRO A 92 17.24 -8.89 -3.65
CA PRO A 92 18.43 -9.62 -3.20
C PRO A 92 19.30 -10.22 -4.34
N ASP A 93 18.74 -10.43 -5.52
CA ASP A 93 19.45 -10.91 -6.70
C ASP A 93 20.12 -9.78 -7.52
N GLY A 94 20.03 -8.53 -7.05
CA GLY A 94 20.58 -7.34 -7.71
C GLY A 94 19.69 -6.75 -8.80
N THR A 95 18.57 -7.38 -9.11
CA THR A 95 17.58 -6.79 -10.04
C THR A 95 16.73 -5.73 -9.34
N ALA A 96 16.04 -4.86 -10.09
CA ALA A 96 15.33 -3.75 -9.47
C ALA A 96 14.00 -3.42 -10.13
N PHE A 97 13.05 -2.98 -9.32
CA PHE A 97 11.89 -2.19 -9.77
C PHE A 97 12.28 -0.72 -9.83
N ARG A 98 11.77 0.01 -10.84
CA ARG A 98 11.95 1.45 -10.98
C ARG A 98 10.61 2.16 -11.07
N TYR A 99 10.56 3.36 -10.51
CA TYR A 99 9.35 4.16 -10.37
C TYR A 99 9.57 5.53 -11.01
N GLY A 100 8.75 5.86 -11.99
CA GLY A 100 8.68 7.16 -12.64
C GLY A 100 7.54 8.00 -12.07
N TYR A 101 7.74 9.32 -12.00
CA TYR A 101 6.74 10.23 -11.46
C TYR A 101 6.59 11.46 -12.35
N THR A 102 5.38 11.99 -12.40
CA THR A 102 5.11 13.30 -13.00
C THR A 102 5.82 14.41 -12.21
N PRO A 103 5.95 15.62 -12.79
CA PRO A 103 6.46 16.78 -12.04
C PRO A 103 5.68 17.12 -10.76
N GLN A 104 4.41 16.69 -10.68
CA GLN A 104 3.53 16.87 -9.52
C GLN A 104 3.66 15.72 -8.48
N GLY A 105 4.59 14.77 -8.69
CA GLY A 105 4.84 13.65 -7.78
C GLY A 105 3.84 12.50 -7.88
N LYS A 106 3.05 12.41 -8.95
CA LYS A 106 2.16 11.25 -9.18
C LYS A 106 2.92 10.10 -9.81
N LEU A 107 2.68 8.88 -9.36
CA LEU A 107 3.31 7.68 -9.92
C LEU A 107 2.85 7.48 -11.37
N GLU A 108 3.72 7.80 -12.31
CA GLU A 108 3.45 7.73 -13.74
C GLU A 108 3.78 6.35 -14.32
N GLN A 109 4.86 5.73 -13.84
CA GLN A 109 5.39 4.51 -14.46
C GLN A 109 6.00 3.56 -13.41
N VAL A 110 5.76 2.26 -13.61
CA VAL A 110 6.44 1.20 -12.85
C VAL A 110 7.14 0.26 -13.84
N GLU A 111 8.45 0.15 -13.73
CA GLU A 111 9.28 -0.80 -14.48
C GLU A 111 9.65 -1.99 -13.57
N ASN A 112 9.49 -3.20 -14.07
CA ASN A 112 9.86 -4.42 -13.35
C ASN A 112 11.36 -4.76 -13.54
N PRO A 113 11.90 -5.78 -12.81
CA PRO A 113 13.29 -6.20 -12.91
C PRO A 113 13.75 -6.66 -14.31
N ARG A 114 12.83 -6.90 -15.24
CA ARG A 114 13.15 -7.25 -16.64
C ARG A 114 13.22 -6.04 -17.57
N GLY A 115 13.06 -4.81 -17.04
CA GLY A 115 13.01 -3.59 -17.84
C GLY A 115 11.68 -3.38 -18.57
N ILE A 116 10.63 -4.09 -18.15
CA ILE A 116 9.28 -3.97 -18.76
C ILE A 116 8.47 -2.99 -17.92
N VAL A 117 7.92 -1.96 -18.54
CA VAL A 117 6.93 -1.07 -17.92
C VAL A 117 5.65 -1.86 -17.70
N THR A 118 5.32 -2.13 -16.44
CA THR A 118 4.17 -2.96 -16.05
C THR A 118 2.88 -2.16 -15.94
N VAL A 119 2.99 -0.87 -15.73
CA VAL A 119 1.89 0.08 -15.76
C VAL A 119 2.41 1.46 -16.11
N GLU A 120 1.66 2.18 -16.93
CA GLU A 120 1.85 3.60 -17.26
C GLU A 120 0.53 4.33 -17.00
N ASN A 121 0.56 5.34 -16.13
CA ASN A 121 -0.58 6.11 -15.68
C ASN A 121 -0.61 7.48 -16.34
N PHE A 122 -1.80 7.92 -16.73
CA PHE A 122 -2.06 9.26 -17.27
C PHE A 122 -3.08 9.96 -16.37
N PHE A 123 -2.94 11.27 -16.22
CA PHE A 123 -3.72 12.07 -15.28
C PHE A 123 -4.37 13.26 -15.99
N ASP A 124 -5.49 13.74 -15.46
CA ASP A 124 -6.09 15.01 -15.82
C ASP A 124 -5.45 16.19 -15.06
N GLU A 125 -5.99 17.39 -15.29
CA GLU A 125 -5.53 18.63 -14.65
C GLU A 125 -5.79 18.63 -13.14
N GLU A 126 -6.77 17.87 -12.65
CA GLU A 126 -7.09 17.67 -11.25
C GLU A 126 -6.25 16.54 -10.61
N ASN A 127 -5.27 15.98 -11.35
CA ASN A 127 -4.41 14.88 -10.91
C ASN A 127 -5.16 13.57 -10.61
N ARG A 128 -6.30 13.32 -11.25
CA ARG A 128 -7.02 12.04 -11.20
C ARG A 128 -6.56 11.16 -12.35
N THR A 129 -6.42 9.86 -12.12
CA THR A 129 -6.03 8.90 -13.16
C THR A 129 -7.12 8.80 -14.24
N THR A 130 -6.81 9.07 -15.49
CA THR A 130 -7.73 8.95 -16.63
C THR A 130 -7.50 7.71 -17.47
N LEU A 131 -6.25 7.22 -17.50
CA LEU A 131 -5.86 6.06 -18.29
C LEU A 131 -4.72 5.30 -17.62
N GLN A 132 -4.77 3.98 -17.69
CA GLN A 132 -3.66 3.09 -17.36
C GLN A 132 -3.38 2.17 -18.54
N LYS A 133 -2.13 2.08 -18.97
CA LYS A 133 -1.68 1.15 -20.01
C LYS A 133 -0.86 0.02 -19.42
N PHE A 134 -0.98 -1.15 -20.02
CA PHE A 134 -0.31 -2.38 -19.58
C PHE A 134 0.55 -2.97 -20.72
N PRO A 135 1.57 -3.80 -20.39
CA PRO A 135 2.52 -4.33 -21.39
C PRO A 135 1.90 -5.19 -22.48
N ASP A 136 0.76 -5.78 -22.23
CA ASP A 136 0.02 -6.63 -23.20
C ASP A 136 -0.84 -5.82 -24.18
N GLY A 137 -0.72 -4.47 -24.14
CA GLY A 137 -1.48 -3.55 -24.98
C GLY A 137 -2.90 -3.28 -24.48
N THR A 138 -3.33 -3.90 -23.39
CA THR A 138 -4.62 -3.59 -22.78
C THR A 138 -4.55 -2.29 -21.98
N GLN A 139 -5.72 -1.71 -21.70
CA GLN A 139 -5.82 -0.46 -20.94
C GLN A 139 -7.06 -0.43 -20.05
N MET A 140 -7.00 0.39 -19.03
CA MET A 140 -8.15 0.79 -18.22
C MET A 140 -8.34 2.30 -18.36
N SER A 141 -9.58 2.77 -18.45
CA SER A 141 -9.86 4.22 -18.53
C SER A 141 -10.93 4.64 -17.53
N TYR A 142 -10.81 5.88 -17.09
CA TYR A 142 -11.68 6.49 -16.08
C TYR A 142 -12.23 7.79 -16.63
N VAL A 143 -13.56 7.98 -16.54
CA VAL A 143 -14.23 9.22 -16.92
C VAL A 143 -14.98 9.74 -15.70
N TYR A 144 -14.66 10.95 -15.30
CA TYR A 144 -15.24 11.62 -14.12
C TYR A 144 -16.32 12.60 -14.56
N ASP A 145 -17.50 12.55 -13.95
CA ASP A 145 -18.59 13.49 -14.15
C ASP A 145 -19.04 14.02 -12.78
N GLU A 146 -18.56 15.22 -12.44
CA GLU A 146 -18.81 15.84 -11.14
C GLU A 146 -20.29 16.27 -10.98
N GLU A 147 -20.97 16.65 -12.07
CA GLU A 147 -22.38 17.05 -12.01
C GLU A 147 -23.27 15.85 -11.71
N LYS A 148 -22.97 14.71 -12.31
CA LYS A 148 -23.69 13.44 -12.06
C LYS A 148 -23.16 12.67 -10.86
N LYS A 149 -22.01 13.11 -10.31
CA LYS A 149 -21.29 12.41 -9.23
C LYS A 149 -20.96 10.96 -9.61
N THR A 150 -20.40 10.77 -10.79
CA THR A 150 -20.10 9.46 -11.31
C THR A 150 -18.64 9.33 -11.76
N VAL A 151 -18.13 8.11 -11.62
CA VAL A 151 -16.88 7.67 -12.24
C VAL A 151 -17.21 6.46 -13.11
N GLU A 152 -16.99 6.57 -14.42
CA GLU A 152 -17.10 5.45 -15.33
C GLU A 152 -15.73 4.81 -15.51
N LEU A 153 -15.62 3.52 -15.17
CA LEU A 153 -14.46 2.70 -15.40
C LEU A 153 -14.69 1.80 -16.62
N THR A 154 -13.77 1.83 -17.57
CA THR A 154 -13.66 0.78 -18.60
C THR A 154 -12.48 -0.11 -18.22
N GLU A 155 -12.74 -1.38 -17.93
CA GLU A 155 -11.75 -2.37 -17.54
C GLU A 155 -10.95 -2.91 -18.75
N ARG A 156 -9.85 -3.63 -18.50
CA ARG A 156 -8.97 -4.21 -19.51
C ARG A 156 -9.67 -5.15 -20.50
N ASN A 157 -10.73 -5.83 -20.08
CA ASN A 157 -11.55 -6.72 -20.90
C ASN A 157 -12.65 -5.98 -21.69
N GLY A 158 -12.73 -4.64 -21.57
CA GLY A 158 -13.76 -3.80 -22.16
C GLY A 158 -15.06 -3.70 -21.37
N SER A 159 -15.17 -4.37 -20.23
CA SER A 159 -16.33 -4.22 -19.33
C SER A 159 -16.40 -2.80 -18.77
N ARG A 160 -17.63 -2.30 -18.59
CA ARG A 160 -17.88 -0.96 -18.06
C ARG A 160 -18.63 -1.03 -16.74
N VAL A 161 -18.19 -0.24 -15.78
CA VAL A 161 -18.84 -0.04 -14.49
C VAL A 161 -18.98 1.45 -14.25
N VAL A 162 -20.18 1.90 -13.86
CA VAL A 162 -20.39 3.28 -13.42
C VAL A 162 -20.58 3.29 -11.91
N TYR A 163 -19.68 3.93 -11.23
CA TYR A 163 -19.74 4.20 -9.79
C TYR A 163 -20.47 5.51 -9.58
N VAL A 164 -21.46 5.51 -8.72
CA VAL A 164 -22.23 6.73 -8.31
C VAL A 164 -21.93 7.00 -6.85
N HIS A 165 -21.48 8.19 -6.53
CA HIS A 165 -21.17 8.59 -5.17
C HIS A 165 -22.09 9.68 -4.62
N ASP A 166 -22.15 9.81 -3.30
CA ASP A 166 -22.84 10.90 -2.61
C ASP A 166 -21.92 12.13 -2.46
N ASP A 167 -22.41 13.18 -1.78
CA ASP A 167 -21.66 14.42 -1.50
C ASP A 167 -20.42 14.22 -0.61
N LYS A 168 -20.27 13.03 0.00
CA LYS A 168 -19.12 12.64 0.80
C LYS A 168 -18.18 11.70 0.06
N TYR A 169 -18.34 11.55 -1.26
CA TYR A 169 -17.59 10.62 -2.11
C TYR A 169 -17.69 9.15 -1.66
N ARG A 170 -18.82 8.75 -1.02
CA ARG A 170 -19.08 7.34 -0.71
C ARG A 170 -19.88 6.71 -1.83
N ASP A 171 -19.54 5.53 -2.25
CA ASP A 171 -20.26 4.81 -3.30
C ASP A 171 -21.67 4.46 -2.84
N ILE A 172 -22.68 4.96 -3.56
CA ILE A 172 -24.09 4.65 -3.29
C ILE A 172 -24.71 3.74 -4.32
N LYS A 173 -24.06 3.57 -5.49
CA LYS A 173 -24.50 2.64 -6.52
C LYS A 173 -23.37 2.27 -7.47
N HIS A 174 -23.31 1.01 -7.86
CA HIS A 174 -22.53 0.52 -8.99
C HIS A 174 -23.46 0.01 -10.09
N ILE A 175 -23.22 0.42 -11.32
CA ILE A 175 -24.02 0.04 -12.49
C ILE A 175 -23.14 -0.74 -13.44
N HIS A 176 -23.49 -2.00 -13.66
CA HIS A 176 -22.85 -2.94 -14.56
C HIS A 176 -23.72 -3.18 -15.80
N SER A 177 -23.19 -3.81 -16.83
CA SER A 177 -23.95 -4.20 -18.04
C SER A 177 -25.11 -5.17 -17.75
N ASN A 178 -25.04 -5.93 -16.68
CA ASN A 178 -25.99 -6.98 -16.30
C ASN A 178 -26.83 -6.67 -15.06
N GLY A 179 -26.71 -5.47 -14.49
CA GLY A 179 -27.47 -5.08 -13.29
C GLY A 179 -26.84 -3.95 -12.51
N GLU A 180 -27.42 -3.65 -11.36
CA GLU A 180 -26.91 -2.64 -10.45
C GLU A 180 -26.87 -3.12 -9.00
N GLU A 181 -25.90 -2.63 -8.26
CA GLU A 181 -25.78 -2.79 -6.80
C GLU A 181 -25.99 -1.44 -6.11
N ARG A 182 -26.63 -1.43 -4.96
CA ARG A 182 -26.91 -0.21 -4.19
C ARG A 182 -26.38 -0.33 -2.77
N PHE A 183 -25.82 0.76 -2.27
CA PHE A 183 -25.24 0.85 -0.93
C PHE A 183 -25.95 1.92 -0.12
N ALA A 184 -26.20 1.65 1.14
CA ALA A 184 -26.77 2.61 2.08
C ALA A 184 -25.89 2.65 3.34
N TYR A 185 -25.72 3.84 3.89
CA TYR A 185 -24.88 4.08 5.05
C TYR A 185 -25.71 4.58 6.23
N ASN A 186 -25.45 4.04 7.41
CA ASN A 186 -26.02 4.55 8.64
C ASN A 186 -25.28 5.82 9.12
N GLN A 187 -25.70 6.37 10.26
CA GLN A 187 -25.11 7.57 10.85
C GLN A 187 -23.61 7.40 11.21
N ASN A 188 -23.15 6.17 11.37
CA ASN A 188 -21.76 5.82 11.70
C ASN A 188 -20.91 5.46 10.46
N ASN A 189 -21.41 5.72 9.23
CA ASN A 189 -20.78 5.34 7.96
C ASN A 189 -20.56 3.82 7.77
N GLN A 190 -21.43 2.99 8.34
CA GLN A 190 -21.41 1.53 8.22
C GLN A 190 -22.55 1.04 7.33
#